data_034ad6f2a11ae2df21870b1d10d869b6
#
_entry.id   034ad6f2a11ae2df21870b1d10d869b6
#
_cell.length_a   1.000
_cell.length_b   1.000
_cell.length_c   1.000
_cell.angle_alpha   90.00
_cell.angle_beta   90.00
_cell.angle_gamma   90.00
#
_symmetry.space_group_name_H-M   'P 1'
#
loop_
_entity.id
_entity.type
_entity.pdbx_description
1 polymer ?
#
loop_
_entity_poly.entity_id
_entity_poly.type
_entity_poly.pdbx_seq_one_letter_code
_entity_poly.pdbx_strand_id
1 'polypeptide(L)'
;MTTFRHPAQLIRRTAALASALALGGAAIASAHTEVKSTSPANGASAKTTLTRVTVTFTGPLTSGTLRVTGSGGKVASLRGGGRDPRNTSRLLVGLKGSLKPGSYTASWSIVAADGHKQKGSFRFKLKQ
;
A
#
# COMPACT_ATOMS: atom_id res chain seq x y z
N MET A 1 -10.23 -55.23 -65.75
CA MET A 1 -9.18 -54.57 -64.96
C MET A 1 -9.76 -53.37 -64.28
N THR A 2 -9.95 -53.49 -63.04
CA THR A 2 -10.52 -52.44 -62.23
C THR A 2 -9.39 -51.67 -61.55
N THR A 3 -9.20 -50.44 -61.96
CA THR A 3 -8.32 -49.54 -61.29
C THR A 3 -9.03 -48.93 -60.10
N PHE A 4 -8.63 -49.29 -58.95
CA PHE A 4 -9.13 -48.68 -57.74
C PHE A 4 -8.42 -47.34 -57.57
N ARG A 5 -9.15 -46.32 -57.80
CA ARG A 5 -8.72 -45.00 -57.40
C ARG A 5 -9.17 -44.78 -55.99
N HIS A 6 -8.22 -44.80 -55.11
CA HIS A 6 -8.44 -44.30 -53.78
C HIS A 6 -8.66 -42.77 -53.85
N PRO A 7 -9.75 -42.28 -53.43
CA PRO A 7 -9.83 -40.83 -53.29
C PRO A 7 -8.84 -40.42 -52.20
N ALA A 8 -7.95 -39.58 -52.61
CA ALA A 8 -7.11 -38.94 -51.66
C ALA A 8 -8.00 -38.25 -50.65
N GLN A 9 -8.02 -38.78 -49.49
CA GLN A 9 -8.68 -38.09 -48.39
C GLN A 9 -7.85 -36.86 -48.10
N LEU A 10 -8.36 -35.77 -48.56
CA LEU A 10 -7.96 -34.47 -48.08
C LEU A 10 -8.32 -34.42 -46.61
N ILE A 11 -7.37 -34.75 -45.82
CA ILE A 11 -7.44 -34.40 -44.41
C ILE A 11 -7.35 -32.88 -44.37
N ARG A 12 -8.48 -32.28 -44.37
CA ARG A 12 -8.55 -30.89 -43.97
C ARG A 12 -8.19 -30.85 -42.51
N ARG A 13 -6.92 -30.64 -42.28
CA ARG A 13 -6.50 -30.16 -40.97
C ARG A 13 -7.08 -28.75 -40.89
N THR A 14 -8.25 -28.68 -40.34
CA THR A 14 -8.68 -27.43 -39.76
C THR A 14 -7.69 -27.17 -38.67
N ALA A 15 -6.73 -26.35 -38.96
CA ALA A 15 -6.01 -25.67 -37.92
C ALA A 15 -7.09 -24.90 -37.15
N ALA A 16 -7.52 -25.47 -36.07
CA ALA A 16 -8.20 -24.68 -35.06
C ALA A 16 -7.16 -23.63 -34.66
N LEU A 17 -7.27 -22.48 -35.25
CA LEU A 17 -6.78 -21.29 -34.63
C LEU A 17 -7.50 -21.21 -33.28
N ALA A 18 -6.92 -21.88 -32.31
CA ALA A 18 -7.08 -21.37 -30.99
C ALA A 18 -6.45 -19.98 -31.07
N SER A 19 -7.24 -19.01 -31.45
CA SER A 19 -6.95 -17.68 -31.00
C SER A 19 -6.94 -17.83 -29.50
N ALA A 20 -5.77 -18.05 -28.97
CA ALA A 20 -5.49 -17.56 -27.70
C ALA A 20 -5.80 -16.07 -27.82
N LEU A 21 -7.02 -15.73 -27.56
CA LEU A 21 -7.27 -14.50 -26.95
C LEU A 21 -6.42 -14.56 -25.71
N ALA A 22 -5.18 -14.20 -25.91
CA ALA A 22 -4.57 -13.39 -24.94
C ALA A 22 -5.50 -12.19 -24.88
N LEU A 23 -6.53 -12.35 -24.15
CA LEU A 23 -7.03 -11.29 -23.38
C LEU A 23 -5.77 -10.90 -22.62
N GLY A 24 -5.03 -10.02 -23.26
CA GLY A 24 -4.36 -9.05 -22.49
C GLY A 24 -5.45 -8.61 -21.57
N GLY A 25 -5.70 -9.41 -20.54
CA GLY A 25 -6.52 -9.03 -19.47
C GLY A 25 -5.93 -7.71 -19.19
N ALA A 26 -6.63 -6.68 -19.54
CA ALA A 26 -6.22 -5.41 -19.06
C ALA A 26 -5.87 -5.75 -17.64
N ALA A 27 -4.57 -5.95 -17.39
CA ALA A 27 -4.07 -5.89 -16.07
C ALA A 27 -4.57 -4.52 -15.67
N ILE A 28 -5.75 -4.50 -15.09
CA ILE A 28 -6.15 -3.38 -14.31
C ILE A 28 -5.05 -3.39 -13.29
N ALA A 29 -4.00 -2.62 -13.59
CA ALA A 29 -3.11 -2.19 -12.58
C ALA A 29 -4.02 -1.47 -11.60
N SER A 30 -4.59 -2.24 -10.68
CA SER A 30 -5.28 -1.65 -9.56
C SER A 30 -4.17 -0.90 -8.86
N ALA A 31 -4.16 0.39 -9.08
CA ALA A 31 -3.29 1.30 -8.36
C ALA A 31 -3.74 1.27 -6.91
N HIS A 32 -3.45 0.16 -6.22
CA HIS A 32 -3.62 0.08 -4.79
C HIS A 32 -2.70 1.12 -4.19
N THR A 33 -3.29 1.98 -3.43
CA THR A 33 -2.53 2.90 -2.60
C THR A 33 -1.73 2.08 -1.61
N GLU A 34 -0.42 2.23 -1.65
CA GLU A 34 0.51 1.54 -0.77
C GLU A 34 1.33 2.54 0.02
N VAL A 35 1.89 2.10 1.14
CA VAL A 35 2.86 2.90 1.88
C VAL A 35 4.12 3.04 1.02
N LYS A 36 4.46 4.27 0.70
CA LYS A 36 5.69 4.63 -0.01
C LYS A 36 6.86 4.82 0.95
N SER A 37 6.62 5.52 2.04
CA SER A 37 7.64 5.80 3.05
C SER A 37 7.01 6.23 4.37
N THR A 38 7.76 6.08 5.44
CA THR A 38 7.41 6.59 6.75
C THR A 38 8.56 7.40 7.33
N SER A 39 8.24 8.34 8.21
CA SER A 39 9.24 9.06 8.99
C SER A 39 8.79 9.12 10.46
N PRO A 40 9.52 8.49 11.38
CA PRO A 40 10.71 7.65 11.16
C PRO A 40 10.44 6.43 10.28
N ALA A 41 11.48 5.88 9.64
CA ALA A 41 11.36 4.63 8.91
C ALA A 41 11.02 3.47 9.86
N ASN A 42 10.36 2.43 9.35
CA ASN A 42 10.03 1.26 10.14
C ASN A 42 11.31 0.61 10.71
N GLY A 43 11.36 0.40 12.00
CA GLY A 43 12.51 -0.15 12.71
C GLY A 43 13.64 0.86 12.98
N ALA A 44 13.53 2.09 12.54
CA ALA A 44 14.54 3.12 12.77
C ALA A 44 14.53 3.67 14.20
N SER A 45 15.62 4.31 14.57
CA SER A 45 15.72 5.09 15.79
C SER A 45 15.71 6.57 15.45
N ALA A 46 15.03 7.34 16.27
CA ALA A 46 15.01 8.80 16.23
C ALA A 46 15.31 9.36 17.62
N LYS A 47 15.52 10.65 17.70
CA LYS A 47 15.73 11.31 19.01
C LYS A 47 14.40 11.56 19.71
N THR A 48 14.43 11.62 21.04
CA THR A 48 13.27 12.00 21.86
C THR A 48 12.73 13.40 21.56
N THR A 49 13.50 14.21 20.85
CA THR A 49 13.09 15.54 20.36
C THR A 49 12.27 15.50 19.10
N LEU A 50 11.98 14.33 18.55
CA LEU A 50 11.11 14.16 17.40
C LEU A 50 9.75 14.80 17.66
N THR A 51 9.28 15.63 16.74
CA THR A 51 8.05 16.41 16.93
C THR A 51 6.85 15.88 16.13
N ARG A 52 7.09 15.02 15.15
CA ARG A 52 6.03 14.51 14.28
C ARG A 52 6.38 13.18 13.64
N VAL A 53 5.35 12.47 13.24
CA VAL A 53 5.43 11.23 12.47
C VAL A 53 4.64 11.40 11.19
N THR A 54 5.14 10.86 10.10
CA THR A 54 4.45 10.90 8.80
C THR A 54 4.41 9.53 8.15
N VAL A 55 3.38 9.31 7.36
CA VAL A 55 3.24 8.16 6.45
C VAL A 55 2.88 8.68 5.08
N THR A 56 3.71 8.42 4.10
CA THR A 56 3.47 8.82 2.71
C THR A 56 3.04 7.61 1.90
N PHE A 57 1.99 7.79 1.12
CA PHE A 57 1.40 6.75 0.28
C PHE A 57 1.68 7.03 -1.19
N THR A 58 1.49 6.01 -2.02
CA THR A 58 1.71 6.10 -3.46
C THR A 58 0.62 6.88 -4.21
N GLY A 59 -0.52 7.09 -3.59
CA GLY A 59 -1.64 7.81 -4.17
C GLY A 59 -2.36 8.71 -3.17
N PRO A 60 -3.27 9.56 -3.66
CA PRO A 60 -3.99 10.51 -2.82
C PRO A 60 -4.98 9.80 -1.89
N LEU A 61 -5.20 10.39 -0.73
CA LEU A 61 -6.11 9.95 0.31
C LEU A 61 -7.36 10.84 0.33
N THR A 62 -8.51 10.24 0.53
CA THR A 62 -9.73 10.97 0.85
C THR A 62 -9.75 11.37 2.32
N SER A 63 -9.33 10.45 3.20
CA SER A 63 -9.24 10.68 4.63
C SER A 63 -8.24 9.73 5.26
N GLY A 64 -7.90 9.97 6.50
CA GLY A 64 -7.05 9.06 7.26
C GLY A 64 -6.82 9.53 8.67
N THR A 65 -6.32 8.62 9.48
CA THR A 65 -5.92 8.87 10.86
C THR A 65 -4.53 8.29 11.11
N LEU A 66 -3.78 8.93 11.97
CA LEU A 66 -2.47 8.48 12.41
C LEU A 66 -2.34 8.71 13.92
N ARG A 67 -1.97 7.68 14.64
CA ARG A 67 -1.80 7.71 16.08
C ARG A 67 -0.52 7.00 16.48
N VAL A 68 0.17 7.54 17.44
CA VAL A 68 1.38 6.95 17.99
C VAL A 68 1.17 6.58 19.45
N THR A 69 1.54 5.36 19.82
CA THR A 69 1.47 4.85 21.16
C THR A 69 2.87 4.37 21.60
N GLY A 70 3.16 4.53 22.85
CA GLY A 70 4.38 4.02 23.47
C GLY A 70 4.13 2.77 24.29
N SER A 71 5.05 2.49 25.18
CA SER A 71 5.00 1.36 26.11
C SER A 71 3.71 1.38 26.94
N GLY A 72 3.07 0.23 27.09
CA GLY A 72 1.81 0.12 27.83
C GLY A 72 0.61 0.76 27.14
N GLY A 73 0.69 1.05 25.83
CA GLY A 73 -0.38 1.66 25.06
C GLY A 73 -0.62 3.15 25.35
N LYS A 74 0.30 3.82 26.03
CA LYS A 74 0.19 5.25 26.30
C LYS A 74 0.24 6.05 24.99
N VAL A 75 -0.73 6.94 24.80
CA VAL A 75 -0.80 7.80 23.63
C VAL A 75 0.35 8.82 23.66
N ALA A 76 1.21 8.77 22.66
CA ALA A 76 2.32 9.68 22.47
C ALA A 76 2.03 10.79 21.45
N SER A 77 1.00 10.62 20.63
CA SER A 77 0.61 11.60 19.60
C SER A 77 -0.37 12.63 20.14
N LEU A 78 -0.32 13.80 19.56
CA LEU A 78 -1.32 14.85 19.74
C LEU A 78 -2.63 14.47 19.03
N ARG A 79 -3.70 15.18 19.33
CA ARG A 79 -4.97 15.07 18.60
C ARG A 79 -4.81 15.63 17.18
N GLY A 80 -5.69 15.20 16.28
CA GLY A 80 -5.77 15.74 14.93
C GLY A 80 -4.83 15.09 13.94
N GLY A 81 -4.24 13.94 14.26
CA GLY A 81 -3.49 13.15 13.28
C GLY A 81 -4.37 12.72 12.12
N GLY A 82 -3.98 13.10 10.92
CA GLY A 82 -4.76 12.82 9.73
C GLY A 82 -4.05 13.23 8.45
N ARG A 83 -4.83 13.41 7.40
CA ARG A 83 -4.31 13.81 6.11
C ARG A 83 -3.63 15.18 6.20
N ASP A 84 -2.40 15.24 5.68
CA ASP A 84 -1.64 16.49 5.62
C ASP A 84 -2.30 17.42 4.59
N PRO A 85 -2.69 18.65 4.98
CA PRO A 85 -3.28 19.60 4.05
C PRO A 85 -2.35 20.01 2.89
N ARG A 86 -1.05 19.88 3.07
CA ARG A 86 -0.02 20.22 2.08
C ARG A 86 0.32 19.09 1.12
N ASN A 87 -0.02 17.85 1.50
CA ASN A 87 0.24 16.67 0.70
C ASN A 87 -0.87 15.64 0.91
N THR A 88 -1.78 15.57 -0.04
CA THR A 88 -2.96 14.68 0.05
C THR A 88 -2.62 13.19 0.07
N SER A 89 -1.39 12.82 -0.26
CA SER A 89 -0.89 11.44 -0.18
C SER A 89 -0.19 11.12 1.13
N ARG A 90 -0.24 11.99 2.12
CA ARG A 90 0.49 11.85 3.38
C ARG A 90 -0.41 12.01 4.59
N LEU A 91 -0.18 11.15 5.58
CA LEU A 91 -0.66 11.34 6.94
C LEU A 91 0.41 12.01 7.79
N LEU A 92 -0.03 12.85 8.70
CA LEU A 92 0.83 13.59 9.62
C LEU A 92 0.20 13.60 11.00
N VAL A 93 1.01 13.39 12.04
CA VAL A 93 0.62 13.61 13.42
C VAL A 93 1.77 14.24 14.21
N GLY A 94 1.44 15.21 15.05
CA GLY A 94 2.37 15.76 16.01
C GLY A 94 2.57 14.82 17.20
N LEU A 95 3.74 14.87 17.80
CA LEU A 95 4.06 14.14 19.02
C LEU A 95 4.00 15.05 20.24
N LYS A 96 3.62 14.48 21.37
CA LYS A 96 3.72 15.15 22.67
C LYS A 96 5.18 15.46 22.97
N GLY A 97 5.42 16.53 23.70
CA GLY A 97 6.74 16.83 24.22
C GLY A 97 7.15 15.86 25.33
N SER A 98 8.46 15.84 25.62
CA SER A 98 9.01 15.07 26.74
C SER A 98 8.74 13.57 26.69
N LEU A 99 8.76 13.01 25.49
CA LEU A 99 8.65 11.55 25.32
C LEU A 99 9.88 10.84 25.85
N LYS A 100 9.65 9.71 26.48
CA LYS A 100 10.72 8.87 27.03
C LYS A 100 11.37 8.04 25.94
N PRO A 101 12.66 7.70 26.07
CA PRO A 101 13.28 6.67 25.25
C PRO A 101 12.50 5.36 25.32
N GLY A 102 12.42 4.65 24.22
CA GLY A 102 11.74 3.36 24.15
C GLY A 102 11.15 3.08 22.79
N SER A 103 10.34 2.05 22.72
CA SER A 103 9.66 1.61 21.50
C SER A 103 8.28 2.25 21.35
N TYR A 104 7.99 2.70 20.16
CA TYR A 104 6.73 3.34 19.78
C TYR A 104 6.11 2.65 18.59
N THR A 105 4.81 2.65 18.53
CA THR A 105 4.04 2.11 17.41
C THR A 105 3.20 3.21 16.80
N ALA A 106 3.33 3.41 15.50
CA ALA A 106 2.47 4.28 14.73
C ALA A 106 1.41 3.44 14.03
N SER A 107 0.15 3.70 14.30
CA SER A 107 -1.00 3.01 13.71
C SER A 107 -1.77 3.97 12.83
N TRP A 108 -2.10 3.54 11.63
CA TRP A 108 -2.78 4.37 10.66
C TRP A 108 -3.97 3.66 10.04
N SER A 109 -4.92 4.45 9.60
CA SER A 109 -6.08 4.02 8.85
C SER A 109 -6.34 5.05 7.76
N ILE A 110 -6.62 4.60 6.55
CA ILE A 110 -6.89 5.48 5.41
C ILE A 110 -8.12 5.05 4.64
N VAL A 111 -8.70 6.03 3.94
CA VAL A 111 -9.56 5.82 2.79
C VAL A 111 -8.84 6.41 1.58
N ALA A 112 -8.47 5.56 0.64
CA ALA A 112 -7.84 6.00 -0.59
C ALA A 112 -8.84 6.72 -1.51
N ALA A 113 -8.33 7.44 -2.51
CA ALA A 113 -9.19 8.19 -3.43
C ALA A 113 -10.16 7.30 -4.22
N ASP A 114 -9.84 6.03 -4.41
CA ASP A 114 -10.71 5.03 -5.03
C ASP A 114 -11.77 4.44 -4.07
N GLY A 115 -11.79 4.87 -2.82
CA GLY A 115 -12.73 4.44 -1.79
C GLY A 115 -12.28 3.22 -0.98
N HIS A 116 -11.16 2.59 -1.27
CA HIS A 116 -10.66 1.47 -0.49
C HIS A 116 -10.16 1.91 0.88
N LYS A 117 -10.58 1.16 1.90
CA LYS A 117 -10.13 1.34 3.29
C LYS A 117 -8.94 0.42 3.55
N GLN A 118 -7.91 0.97 4.16
CA GLN A 118 -6.72 0.24 4.56
C GLN A 118 -6.25 0.69 5.94
N LYS A 119 -5.60 -0.18 6.64
CA LYS A 119 -4.97 0.11 7.93
C LYS A 119 -3.64 -0.63 8.06
N GLY A 120 -2.76 -0.10 8.86
CA GLY A 120 -1.47 -0.69 9.13
C GLY A 120 -0.77 -0.04 10.30
N SER A 121 0.44 -0.48 10.55
CA SER A 121 1.27 0.06 11.60
C SER A 121 2.75 -0.12 11.28
N PHE A 122 3.58 0.67 11.93
CA PHE A 122 5.02 0.48 11.95
C PHE A 122 5.59 0.86 13.31
N ARG A 123 6.80 0.44 13.58
CA ARG A 123 7.48 0.68 14.84
C ARG A 123 8.76 1.47 14.65
N PHE A 124 9.07 2.26 15.63
CA PHE A 124 10.34 2.98 15.71
C PHE A 124 10.75 3.11 17.18
N LYS A 125 12.01 3.48 17.40
CA LYS A 125 12.55 3.72 18.73
C LYS A 125 12.89 5.18 18.89
N LEU A 126 12.67 5.69 20.09
CA LEU A 126 13.21 6.99 20.50
C LEU A 126 14.40 6.77 21.45
N LYS A 127 15.44 7.51 21.20
CA LYS A 127 16.68 7.54 21.99
C LYS A 127 17.03 8.98 22.36
N GLN A 128 17.67 9.12 23.47
CA GLN A 128 18.21 10.43 23.85
C GLN A 128 19.31 10.91 22.92
#